data_85b8a78b690f3f691b1d061189a19c2b
#
_entry.id   85b8a78b690f3f691b1d061189a19c2b
#
_cell.length_a   1.000
_cell.length_b   1.000
_cell.length_c   1.000
_cell.angle_alpha   90.00
_cell.angle_beta   90.00
_cell.angle_gamma   90.00
#
_symmetry.space_group_name_H-M   'P 1'
#
loop_
_entity.id
_entity.type
_entity.pdbx_description
1 polymer ?
#
loop_
_entity_poly.entity_id
_entity_poly.type
_entity_poly.pdbx_seq_one_letter_code
_entity_poly.pdbx_strand_id
1 'polypeptide(L)'
;MNTSKQPMLELALSIATEAHNGQFDKAGVDYIEHPIYVASQVDTEEEKAVALLHDVIEDSPFTAEELLLAGLPETVVAAVQILSKKKGQDYQTYLENVKSNPLARVVKLADLKHNSDLSRLSSVTDKDLERLEKYKRAIDYLSM
;
A
#
# COMPACT_ATOMS: atom_id res chain seq x y z
N MET A 1 10.19 8.94 31.08
CA MET A 1 10.26 8.82 30.03
C MET A 1 9.74 7.74 29.38
N ASN A 2 9.18 7.71 28.51
CA ASN A 2 8.68 6.61 27.90
C ASN A 2 9.45 6.25 26.71
N THR A 3 10.48 5.54 26.95
CA THR A 3 11.37 5.16 25.90
C THR A 3 10.99 3.85 25.27
N SER A 4 9.94 3.22 25.78
CA SER A 4 9.56 1.92 25.25
C SER A 4 8.78 2.03 23.95
N LYS A 5 8.30 3.22 23.60
CA LYS A 5 7.47 3.37 22.41
C LYS A 5 8.34 3.45 21.17
N GLN A 6 8.14 2.50 20.27
CA GLN A 6 8.87 2.48 19.01
C GLN A 6 8.36 3.59 18.09
N PRO A 7 9.26 4.30 17.39
CA PRO A 7 8.81 5.28 16.40
C PRO A 7 7.88 4.67 15.35
N MET A 8 6.92 5.45 14.93
CA MET A 8 5.87 4.97 14.03
C MET A 8 6.41 4.31 12.76
N LEU A 9 7.40 4.94 12.12
CA LEU A 9 7.92 4.39 10.86
C LEU A 9 8.71 3.11 11.07
N GLU A 10 9.45 3.00 12.17
CA GLU A 10 10.15 1.75 12.50
C GLU A 10 9.16 0.63 12.76
N LEU A 11 8.09 0.93 13.49
CA LEU A 11 7.05 -0.04 13.78
C LEU A 11 6.36 -0.49 12.48
N ALA A 12 6.00 0.46 11.63
CA ALA A 12 5.34 0.15 10.36
C ALA A 12 6.24 -0.72 9.47
N LEU A 13 7.53 -0.39 9.39
CA LEU A 13 8.46 -1.17 8.59
C LEU A 13 8.65 -2.58 9.16
N SER A 14 8.73 -2.69 10.48
CA SER A 14 8.88 -3.99 11.14
C SER A 14 7.69 -4.90 10.84
N ILE A 15 6.48 -4.36 10.95
CA ILE A 15 5.26 -5.12 10.67
C ILE A 15 5.19 -5.52 9.20
N ALA A 16 5.48 -4.58 8.30
CA ALA A 16 5.45 -4.84 6.86
C ALA A 16 6.48 -5.90 6.47
N THR A 17 7.68 -5.83 7.05
CA THR A 17 8.73 -6.81 6.77
C THR A 17 8.29 -8.21 7.20
N GLU A 18 7.70 -8.32 8.38
CA GLU A 18 7.20 -9.61 8.86
C GLU A 18 6.04 -10.10 7.99
N ALA A 19 5.10 -9.21 7.65
CA ALA A 19 3.91 -9.57 6.87
C ALA A 19 4.27 -10.08 5.48
N HIS A 20 5.27 -9.49 4.86
CA HIS A 20 5.65 -9.82 3.47
C HIS A 20 6.82 -10.77 3.38
N ASN A 21 7.28 -11.31 4.50
CA ASN A 21 8.39 -12.26 4.52
C ASN A 21 8.04 -13.48 3.65
N GLY A 22 8.91 -13.80 2.69
CA GLY A 22 8.69 -14.93 1.80
C GLY A 22 7.82 -14.63 0.60
N GLN A 23 7.36 -13.39 0.44
CA GLN A 23 6.58 -12.98 -0.72
C GLN A 23 7.49 -12.30 -1.75
N PHE A 24 7.18 -12.53 -3.03
CA PHE A 24 7.96 -11.98 -4.14
C PHE A 24 7.02 -11.32 -5.14
N ASP A 25 7.52 -10.29 -5.85
CA ASP A 25 6.75 -9.66 -6.91
C ASP A 25 6.94 -10.44 -8.23
N LYS A 26 6.31 -9.96 -9.30
CA LYS A 26 6.38 -10.63 -10.61
C LYS A 26 7.78 -10.66 -11.19
N ALA A 27 8.64 -9.74 -10.77
CA ALA A 27 10.02 -9.70 -11.23
C ALA A 27 10.94 -10.58 -10.38
N GLY A 28 10.40 -11.25 -9.35
CA GLY A 28 11.19 -12.13 -8.48
C GLY A 28 11.90 -11.41 -7.35
N VAL A 29 11.59 -10.13 -7.13
CA VAL A 29 12.18 -9.33 -6.08
C VAL A 29 11.36 -9.46 -4.80
N ASP A 30 12.02 -9.43 -3.63
CA ASP A 30 11.31 -9.49 -2.34
C ASP A 30 10.20 -8.44 -2.32
N TYR A 31 8.99 -8.84 -1.97
CA TYR A 31 7.83 -7.96 -2.06
C TYR A 31 7.96 -6.71 -1.21
N ILE A 32 8.68 -6.79 -0.07
CA ILE A 32 8.87 -5.64 0.82
C ILE A 32 9.49 -4.43 0.10
N GLU A 33 10.23 -4.65 -0.98
CA GLU A 33 10.82 -3.55 -1.73
C GLU A 33 9.77 -2.61 -2.31
N HIS A 34 8.58 -3.13 -2.65
CA HIS A 34 7.51 -2.32 -3.20
C HIS A 34 6.95 -1.31 -2.18
N PRO A 35 6.49 -1.73 -0.99
CA PRO A 35 6.02 -0.73 -0.01
C PRO A 35 7.12 0.22 0.43
N ILE A 36 8.38 -0.21 0.50
CA ILE A 36 9.48 0.69 0.80
C ILE A 36 9.60 1.76 -0.29
N TYR A 37 9.53 1.35 -1.55
CA TYR A 37 9.60 2.30 -2.66
C TYR A 37 8.44 3.29 -2.62
N VAL A 38 7.21 2.79 -2.40
CA VAL A 38 6.02 3.65 -2.31
C VAL A 38 6.21 4.69 -1.20
N ALA A 39 6.72 4.24 -0.04
CA ALA A 39 6.98 5.16 1.07
C ALA A 39 7.99 6.24 0.70
N SER A 40 8.95 5.94 -0.17
CA SER A 40 9.95 6.92 -0.61
C SER A 40 9.34 7.99 -1.52
N GLN A 41 8.15 7.77 -2.06
CA GLN A 41 7.50 8.66 -3.02
C GLN A 41 6.43 9.55 -2.39
N VAL A 42 6.27 9.50 -1.08
CA VAL A 42 5.31 10.35 -0.35
C VAL A 42 6.04 11.19 0.68
N ASP A 43 5.36 12.19 1.25
CA ASP A 43 6.04 13.25 1.99
C ASP A 43 5.98 13.14 3.52
N THR A 44 4.79 12.96 4.08
CA THR A 44 4.64 13.01 5.54
C THR A 44 4.91 11.66 6.18
N GLU A 45 5.18 11.67 7.48
CA GLU A 45 5.39 10.42 8.22
C GLU A 45 4.16 9.54 8.20
N GLU A 46 2.96 10.15 8.32
CA GLU A 46 1.72 9.38 8.24
C GLU A 46 1.56 8.74 6.87
N GLU A 47 1.84 9.48 5.80
CA GLU A 47 1.79 8.94 4.44
C GLU A 47 2.77 7.78 4.26
N LYS A 48 3.97 7.93 4.79
CA LYS A 48 4.99 6.87 4.71
C LYS A 48 4.57 5.63 5.48
N ALA A 49 3.98 5.81 6.66
CA ALA A 49 3.49 4.68 7.44
C ALA A 49 2.37 3.93 6.70
N VAL A 50 1.44 4.68 6.12
CA VAL A 50 0.37 4.07 5.32
C VAL A 50 0.95 3.34 4.12
N ALA A 51 1.95 3.93 3.46
CA ALA A 51 2.61 3.30 2.31
C ALA A 51 3.26 1.97 2.69
N LEU A 52 3.97 1.94 3.82
CA LEU A 52 4.62 0.72 4.28
C LEU A 52 3.60 -0.38 4.59
N LEU A 53 2.42 0.00 5.07
CA LEU A 53 1.41 -0.96 5.53
C LEU A 53 0.31 -1.24 4.53
N HIS A 54 0.31 -0.57 3.37
CA HIS A 54 -0.88 -0.54 2.51
C HIS A 54 -1.36 -1.91 2.02
N ASP A 55 -0.47 -2.89 1.91
CA ASP A 55 -0.84 -4.25 1.48
C ASP A 55 -0.87 -5.26 2.61
N VAL A 56 -0.57 -4.83 3.85
CA VAL A 56 -0.40 -5.76 4.97
C VAL A 56 -1.70 -6.49 5.31
N ILE A 57 -2.81 -5.77 5.40
CA ILE A 57 -4.08 -6.40 5.75
C ILE A 57 -4.57 -7.31 4.63
N GLU A 58 -4.40 -6.89 3.38
CA GLU A 58 -4.88 -7.65 2.23
C GLU A 58 -4.06 -8.92 1.99
N ASP A 59 -2.74 -8.84 2.18
CA ASP A 59 -1.82 -9.88 1.74
C ASP A 59 -1.20 -10.69 2.87
N SER A 60 -1.64 -10.50 4.12
CA SER A 60 -1.12 -11.24 5.26
C SER A 60 -2.21 -11.46 6.31
N PRO A 61 -1.94 -12.25 7.35
CA PRO A 61 -2.93 -12.47 8.41
C PRO A 61 -3.13 -11.29 9.37
N PHE A 62 -2.32 -10.23 9.28
CA PHE A 62 -2.48 -9.07 10.16
C PHE A 62 -3.84 -8.41 9.96
N THR A 63 -4.50 -8.04 11.07
CA THR A 63 -5.78 -7.36 11.04
C THR A 63 -5.61 -5.90 11.44
N ALA A 64 -6.62 -5.07 11.12
CA ALA A 64 -6.63 -3.68 11.55
C ALA A 64 -6.54 -3.56 13.07
N GLU A 65 -7.23 -4.43 13.79
CA GLU A 65 -7.20 -4.44 15.26
C GLU A 65 -5.79 -4.68 15.78
N GLU A 66 -5.08 -5.61 15.16
CA GLU A 66 -3.69 -5.91 15.56
C GLU A 66 -2.78 -4.71 15.31
N LEU A 67 -3.00 -3.97 14.23
CA LEU A 67 -2.22 -2.77 13.96
C LEU A 67 -2.48 -1.69 15.02
N LEU A 68 -3.74 -1.53 15.42
CA LEU A 68 -4.07 -0.58 16.48
C LEU A 68 -3.46 -0.98 17.81
N LEU A 69 -3.52 -2.26 18.15
CA LEU A 69 -2.96 -2.77 19.40
C LEU A 69 -1.43 -2.63 19.42
N ALA A 70 -0.79 -2.70 18.27
CA ALA A 70 0.65 -2.52 18.17
C ALA A 70 1.07 -1.07 18.40
N GLY A 71 0.14 -0.13 18.31
CA GLY A 71 0.43 1.28 18.60
C GLY A 71 0.33 2.21 17.41
N LEU A 72 -0.15 1.73 16.26
CA LEU A 72 -0.29 2.61 15.10
C LEU A 72 -1.50 3.54 15.27
N PRO A 73 -1.40 4.79 14.80
CA PRO A 73 -2.51 5.75 14.94
C PRO A 73 -3.76 5.31 14.18
N GLU A 74 -4.92 5.69 14.71
CA GLU A 74 -6.20 5.37 14.06
C GLU A 74 -6.29 5.90 12.64
N THR A 75 -5.74 7.11 12.39
CA THR A 75 -5.77 7.70 11.05
C THR A 75 -5.00 6.85 10.04
N VAL A 76 -3.86 6.31 10.47
CA VAL A 76 -3.04 5.44 9.63
C VAL A 76 -3.78 4.13 9.36
N VAL A 77 -4.31 3.51 10.41
CA VAL A 77 -4.99 2.22 10.27
C VAL A 77 -6.25 2.34 9.42
N ALA A 78 -7.01 3.44 9.58
CA ALA A 78 -8.19 3.68 8.76
C ALA A 78 -7.84 3.75 7.27
N ALA A 79 -6.75 4.45 6.94
CA ALA A 79 -6.31 4.55 5.54
C ALA A 79 -5.87 3.19 5.00
N VAL A 80 -5.16 2.40 5.82
CA VAL A 80 -4.72 1.06 5.41
C VAL A 80 -5.94 0.16 5.15
N GLN A 81 -6.98 0.25 5.99
CA GLN A 81 -8.20 -0.52 5.77
C GLN A 81 -8.88 -0.15 4.45
N ILE A 82 -8.94 1.14 4.15
CA ILE A 82 -9.54 1.62 2.91
C ILE A 82 -8.75 1.09 1.71
N LEU A 83 -7.42 1.02 1.84
CA LEU A 83 -6.56 0.53 0.77
C LEU A 83 -6.61 -0.99 0.60
N SER A 84 -7.14 -1.72 1.58
CA SER A 84 -7.33 -3.18 1.48
C SER A 84 -8.64 -3.45 0.75
N LYS A 85 -8.54 -3.90 -0.50
CA LYS A 85 -9.74 -4.23 -1.27
C LYS A 85 -10.32 -5.54 -0.75
N LYS A 86 -11.58 -5.51 -0.38
CA LYS A 86 -12.25 -6.70 0.13
C LYS A 86 -12.63 -7.62 -1.02
N LYS A 87 -12.65 -8.92 -0.73
CA LYS A 87 -13.08 -9.90 -1.72
C LYS A 87 -14.51 -9.60 -2.16
N GLY A 88 -14.72 -9.50 -3.46
CA GLY A 88 -16.04 -9.20 -4.00
C GLY A 88 -16.41 -7.73 -4.02
N GLN A 89 -15.59 -6.85 -3.47
CA GLN A 89 -15.85 -5.43 -3.50
C GLN A 89 -15.68 -4.90 -4.93
N ASP A 90 -16.62 -4.08 -5.38
CA ASP A 90 -16.55 -3.45 -6.68
C ASP A 90 -15.36 -2.49 -6.74
N TYR A 91 -14.59 -2.54 -7.82
CA TYR A 91 -13.37 -1.74 -7.93
C TYR A 91 -13.66 -0.25 -7.95
N GLN A 92 -14.74 0.17 -8.61
CA GLN A 92 -15.10 1.59 -8.64
C GLN A 92 -15.46 2.10 -7.25
N THR A 93 -16.22 1.32 -6.48
CA THR A 93 -16.56 1.66 -5.10
C THR A 93 -15.29 1.74 -4.24
N TYR A 94 -14.38 0.80 -4.44
CA TYR A 94 -13.09 0.82 -3.77
C TYR A 94 -12.34 2.13 -4.06
N LEU A 95 -12.26 2.53 -5.32
CA LEU A 95 -11.58 3.77 -5.71
C LEU A 95 -12.27 5.01 -5.15
N GLU A 96 -13.60 4.99 -5.06
CA GLU A 96 -14.34 6.12 -4.47
C GLU A 96 -13.96 6.29 -3.00
N ASN A 97 -13.85 5.20 -2.27
CA ASN A 97 -13.44 5.24 -0.87
C ASN A 97 -12.00 5.74 -0.73
N VAL A 98 -11.10 5.26 -1.60
CA VAL A 98 -9.71 5.70 -1.60
C VAL A 98 -9.63 7.22 -1.87
N LYS A 99 -10.39 7.69 -2.86
CA LYS A 99 -10.39 9.10 -3.22
C LYS A 99 -10.86 9.99 -2.08
N SER A 100 -11.79 9.51 -1.27
CA SER A 100 -12.36 10.28 -0.16
C SER A 100 -11.43 10.41 1.04
N ASN A 101 -10.35 9.62 1.12
CA ASN A 101 -9.41 9.65 2.23
C ASN A 101 -8.06 10.20 1.77
N PRO A 102 -7.63 11.39 2.26
CA PRO A 102 -6.41 12.01 1.76
C PRO A 102 -5.16 11.14 1.88
N LEU A 103 -4.99 10.41 2.97
CA LEU A 103 -3.83 9.53 3.14
C LEU A 103 -3.87 8.36 2.16
N ALA A 104 -5.02 7.72 2.04
CA ALA A 104 -5.18 6.59 1.15
C ALA A 104 -4.98 7.00 -0.31
N ARG A 105 -5.51 8.17 -0.69
CA ARG A 105 -5.41 8.68 -2.04
C ARG A 105 -3.96 8.90 -2.48
N VAL A 106 -3.17 9.59 -1.64
CA VAL A 106 -1.76 9.87 -1.94
C VAL A 106 -0.97 8.58 -2.10
N VAL A 107 -1.18 7.64 -1.19
CA VAL A 107 -0.46 6.37 -1.21
C VAL A 107 -0.88 5.53 -2.42
N LYS A 108 -2.17 5.48 -2.72
CA LYS A 108 -2.64 4.69 -3.88
C LYS A 108 -2.10 5.25 -5.19
N LEU A 109 -1.98 6.57 -5.31
CA LEU A 109 -1.39 7.17 -6.50
C LEU A 109 0.06 6.72 -6.68
N ALA A 110 0.84 6.72 -5.59
CA ALA A 110 2.24 6.27 -5.65
C ALA A 110 2.33 4.78 -5.97
N ASP A 111 1.43 3.98 -5.38
CA ASP A 111 1.35 2.55 -5.62
C ASP A 111 1.06 2.25 -7.10
N LEU A 112 0.06 2.93 -7.65
CA LEU A 112 -0.32 2.73 -9.06
C LEU A 112 0.81 3.14 -10.01
N LYS A 113 1.51 4.22 -9.70
CA LYS A 113 2.63 4.66 -10.53
C LYS A 113 3.75 3.65 -10.55
N HIS A 114 4.08 3.07 -9.40
CA HIS A 114 5.12 2.04 -9.31
C HIS A 114 4.69 0.79 -10.09
N ASN A 115 3.45 0.37 -9.91
CA ASN A 115 2.94 -0.82 -10.61
C ASN A 115 2.76 -0.59 -12.11
N SER A 116 2.73 0.66 -12.56
CA SER A 116 2.63 0.98 -13.98
C SER A 116 3.99 0.98 -14.69
N ASP A 117 5.08 0.80 -13.95
CA ASP A 117 6.42 0.77 -14.52
C ASP A 117 6.72 -0.63 -15.05
N LEU A 118 6.52 -0.84 -16.35
CA LEU A 118 6.74 -2.13 -16.99
C LEU A 118 8.21 -2.46 -17.18
N SER A 119 9.10 -1.49 -17.00
CA SER A 119 10.55 -1.72 -17.21
C SER A 119 11.13 -2.69 -16.18
N ARG A 120 10.43 -2.94 -15.08
CA ARG A 120 10.88 -3.89 -14.06
C ARG A 120 10.64 -5.35 -14.46
N LEU A 121 9.86 -5.58 -15.50
CA LEU A 121 9.52 -6.93 -15.94
C LEU A 121 10.50 -7.40 -17.00
N SER A 122 10.90 -8.66 -16.96
CA SER A 122 11.78 -9.25 -17.96
C SER A 122 11.05 -9.42 -19.29
N SER A 123 9.73 -9.60 -19.25
CA SER A 123 8.91 -9.65 -20.44
C SER A 123 7.53 -9.08 -20.09
N VAL A 124 6.87 -8.48 -21.10
CA VAL A 124 5.55 -7.87 -20.93
C VAL A 124 4.53 -8.72 -21.67
N THR A 125 3.47 -9.11 -20.96
CA THR A 125 2.39 -9.91 -21.54
C THR A 125 1.18 -9.03 -21.84
N ASP A 126 0.20 -9.59 -22.56
CA ASP A 126 -1.07 -8.89 -22.83
C ASP A 126 -1.78 -8.56 -21.53
N LYS A 127 -1.71 -9.45 -20.53
CA LYS A 127 -2.32 -9.19 -19.23
C LYS A 127 -1.66 -8.01 -18.52
N ASP A 128 -0.34 -7.84 -18.69
CA ASP A 128 0.36 -6.70 -18.12
C ASP A 128 -0.11 -5.39 -18.76
N LEU A 129 -0.36 -5.41 -20.08
CA LEU A 129 -0.87 -4.25 -20.79
C LEU A 129 -2.28 -3.89 -20.37
N GLU A 130 -3.14 -4.91 -20.15
CA GLU A 130 -4.51 -4.69 -19.65
C GLU A 130 -4.48 -4.06 -18.26
N ARG A 131 -3.59 -4.55 -17.39
CA ARG A 131 -3.43 -3.99 -16.05
C ARG A 131 -2.95 -2.54 -16.12
N LEU A 132 -2.03 -2.25 -17.02
CA LEU A 132 -1.53 -0.90 -17.20
C LEU A 132 -2.67 0.07 -17.56
N GLU A 133 -3.58 -0.35 -18.45
CA GLU A 133 -4.74 0.47 -18.81
C GLU A 133 -5.63 0.72 -17.60
N LYS A 134 -5.87 -0.31 -16.79
CA LYS A 134 -6.66 -0.19 -15.57
C LYS A 134 -6.00 0.79 -14.59
N TYR A 135 -4.68 0.71 -14.43
CA TYR A 135 -3.95 1.59 -13.53
C TYR A 135 -3.98 3.03 -14.01
N LYS A 136 -3.86 3.25 -15.32
CA LYS A 136 -3.94 4.61 -15.88
C LYS A 136 -5.28 5.25 -15.63
N ARG A 137 -6.38 4.49 -15.80
CA ARG A 137 -7.72 4.98 -15.53
C ARG A 137 -7.90 5.31 -14.05
N ALA A 138 -7.35 4.48 -13.18
CA ALA A 138 -7.43 4.71 -11.73
C ALA A 138 -6.63 5.97 -11.35
N ILE A 139 -5.44 6.16 -11.92
CA ILE A 139 -4.63 7.36 -11.67
C ILE A 139 -5.40 8.61 -12.09
N ASP A 140 -6.00 8.58 -13.28
CA ASP A 140 -6.78 9.73 -13.76
C ASP A 140 -7.93 10.04 -12.81
N TYR A 141 -8.66 9.03 -12.37
CA TYR A 141 -9.79 9.22 -11.45
C TYR A 141 -9.35 9.80 -10.12
N LEU A 142 -8.27 9.26 -9.54
CA LEU A 142 -7.78 9.72 -8.24
C LEU A 142 -7.12 11.10 -8.32
N SER A 143 -6.69 11.51 -9.50
CA SER A 143 -6.03 12.81 -9.71
C SER A 143 -7.01 13.95 -9.98
N MET A 144 -8.29 13.66 -10.15
CA MET A 144 -9.31 14.67 -10.48
C MET A 144 -9.64 15.59 -9.33
#